data_11fe4ee9ff20936d16ca3ca0808b0614
#
_entry.id   11fe4ee9ff20936d16ca3ca0808b0614
#
_cell.length_a   1.000
_cell.length_b   1.000
_cell.length_c   1.000
_cell.angle_alpha   90.00
_cell.angle_beta   90.00
_cell.angle_gamma   90.00
#
_symmetry.space_group_name_H-M   'P 1'
#
loop_
_entity.id
_entity.type
_entity.pdbx_description
1 polymer ?
#
loop_
_entity_poly.entity_id
_entity_poly.type
_entity_poly.pdbx_seq_one_letter_code
_entity_poly.pdbx_strand_id
1 'polypeptide(L)'
;MAATEVLRGRSFSDALYERYCDFDSTFNDLKNGCDIVFFVGSSPKKTESGLVLNASTVVLTDEQISHVGDPNAVAISCSQVELVDISSNAFSDWHEISLLLSSLPHVKTINLSFNPFPIGFHILPIELQWPNLNTLCLNGSHIELDMIVELLKKTPNLEELQICSNNYTTISSNYNFQHKNLKRVYISNNNISDWQSICRLGHLFPRLQTLIASDNPLLSFRSDDDVNICLPYLHTLSVDHVQISEWDDIVALTKLPCLHALRIHIAPLLKPYHKDERFFLLLGYMKNITKLNGSDITANDRETSERRYIRYYSQQDNKPQRYFELIEKHGNLKPLVDIKICAPYLKNVRLIYNQITYDKEIDDRQTVQRFKKYLHELFQIPLTRLRVFYVDDFAFNAGVGWPDELKYPQRSLHTYNIHNGDQFHIDLKPDPPKPQHSTRPVDTTRLRKKSTNNNRTNSSTSSDDSKITSSIEESPFTFDSLQKLAQQNDANNTQFSIELDGIYPSTDKNIHMNKNDEDDDDLLLAAAAACTNIKNEVK
;
A
#
# COMPACT_ATOMS: atom_id res chain seq x y z
N MET A 1 16.41 -10.68 56.54
CA MET A 1 15.92 -9.79 55.46
C MET A 1 16.20 -10.50 54.16
N ALA A 2 15.21 -11.14 53.61
CA ALA A 2 15.34 -11.76 52.30
C ALA A 2 15.30 -10.63 51.24
N ALA A 3 16.39 -10.47 50.52
CA ALA A 3 16.40 -9.62 49.35
C ALA A 3 15.39 -10.20 48.37
N THR A 4 14.36 -9.44 48.06
CA THR A 4 13.49 -9.71 46.91
C THR A 4 14.39 -9.67 45.66
N GLU A 5 14.72 -10.84 45.10
CA GLU A 5 15.21 -10.95 43.75
C GLU A 5 14.12 -10.35 42.83
N VAL A 6 14.32 -9.10 42.45
CA VAL A 6 13.60 -8.52 41.32
C VAL A 6 13.97 -9.42 40.15
N LEU A 7 12.99 -10.10 39.57
CA LEU A 7 13.13 -10.81 38.31
C LEU A 7 13.68 -9.83 37.29
N ARG A 8 15.01 -9.79 37.12
CA ARG A 8 15.64 -9.02 36.04
C ARG A 8 15.21 -9.70 34.77
N GLY A 9 14.60 -8.94 33.85
CA GLY A 9 14.28 -9.42 32.50
C GLY A 9 15.56 -9.86 31.77
N ARG A 10 15.41 -10.28 30.52
CA ARG A 10 16.53 -10.73 29.69
C ARG A 10 17.51 -9.58 29.41
N SER A 11 18.82 -9.89 29.34
CA SER A 11 19.83 -8.90 28.97
C SER A 11 20.00 -8.81 27.45
N PHE A 12 20.47 -7.64 26.98
CA PHE A 12 20.84 -7.45 25.58
C PHE A 12 22.00 -8.37 25.17
N SER A 13 23.02 -8.52 26.05
CA SER A 13 24.17 -9.38 25.79
C SER A 13 23.77 -10.86 25.62
N ASP A 14 22.82 -11.36 26.43
CA ASP A 14 22.34 -12.74 26.33
C ASP A 14 21.53 -12.96 25.07
N ALA A 15 20.61 -12.05 24.75
CA ALA A 15 19.80 -12.09 23.53
C ALA A 15 20.68 -12.02 22.26
N LEU A 16 21.70 -11.15 22.29
CA LEU A 16 22.66 -11.03 21.21
C LEU A 16 23.44 -12.32 20.98
N TYR A 17 23.94 -12.92 22.08
CA TYR A 17 24.68 -14.16 22.02
C TYR A 17 23.85 -15.30 21.46
N GLU A 18 22.65 -15.50 21.99
CA GLU A 18 21.75 -16.56 21.58
C GLU A 18 21.34 -16.44 20.11
N ARG A 19 21.01 -15.23 19.64
CA ARG A 19 20.54 -15.02 18.27
C ARG A 19 21.66 -15.04 17.23
N TYR A 20 22.82 -14.49 17.54
CA TYR A 20 23.88 -14.27 16.56
C TYR A 20 25.14 -15.12 16.77
N CYS A 21 25.33 -15.71 17.96
CA CYS A 21 26.54 -16.42 18.33
C CYS A 21 26.33 -17.91 18.60
N ASP A 22 25.13 -18.33 19.01
CA ASP A 22 24.79 -19.73 19.25
C ASP A 22 24.20 -20.38 18.01
N PHE A 23 25.06 -20.95 17.17
CA PHE A 23 24.68 -21.62 15.92
C PHE A 23 23.89 -22.91 16.13
N ASP A 24 24.03 -23.59 17.29
CA ASP A 24 23.40 -24.88 17.53
C ASP A 24 21.90 -24.72 17.86
N SER A 25 21.50 -23.60 18.49
CA SER A 25 20.10 -23.32 18.80
C SER A 25 19.31 -22.91 17.54
N THR A 26 19.86 -22.05 16.69
CA THR A 26 19.22 -21.59 15.44
C THR A 26 18.98 -22.69 14.42
N PHE A 27 19.81 -23.73 14.39
CA PHE A 27 19.59 -24.89 13.50
C PHE A 27 18.44 -25.80 13.96
N ASN A 28 18.11 -25.82 15.23
CA ASN A 28 16.99 -26.60 15.77
C ASN A 28 15.63 -25.93 15.54
N ASP A 29 15.56 -24.61 15.53
CA ASP A 29 14.33 -23.85 15.24
C ASP A 29 13.95 -23.89 13.77
N LEU A 30 14.90 -23.99 12.86
CA LEU A 30 14.66 -24.20 11.42
C LEU A 30 13.98 -25.52 11.08
N LYS A 31 14.01 -26.52 11.97
CA LYS A 31 13.32 -27.80 11.80
C LYS A 31 11.83 -27.74 12.13
N ASN A 32 11.37 -26.71 12.82
CA ASN A 32 9.97 -26.57 13.26
C ASN A 32 9.10 -25.66 12.39
N GLY A 33 9.59 -25.17 11.28
CA GLY A 33 8.81 -24.57 10.18
C GLY A 33 8.51 -23.08 10.33
N CYS A 34 8.89 -22.31 9.33
CA CYS A 34 8.24 -21.06 8.90
C CYS A 34 8.71 -19.72 9.44
N ASP A 35 9.97 -19.54 9.79
CA ASP A 35 10.52 -18.18 9.78
C ASP A 35 11.79 -18.13 8.92
N ILE A 36 11.69 -17.43 7.77
CA ILE A 36 12.85 -17.14 6.93
C ILE A 36 13.64 -16.05 7.64
N VAL A 37 14.57 -16.42 8.49
CA VAL A 37 15.55 -15.50 9.05
C VAL A 37 16.56 -15.17 7.96
N PHE A 38 16.46 -14.01 7.37
CA PHE A 38 17.50 -13.50 6.48
C PHE A 38 18.74 -13.18 7.30
N PHE A 39 19.71 -14.06 7.30
CA PHE A 39 21.06 -13.74 7.76
C PHE A 39 21.74 -12.83 6.74
N VAL A 40 21.66 -11.52 6.95
CA VAL A 40 22.48 -10.56 6.24
C VAL A 40 23.81 -10.43 7.01
N GLY A 41 24.71 -11.35 6.77
CA GLY A 41 26.04 -11.31 7.37
C GLY A 41 26.75 -12.67 7.28
N SER A 42 28.08 -12.65 7.19
CA SER A 42 28.91 -13.83 7.33
C SER A 42 29.00 -14.21 8.82
N SER A 43 29.24 -15.49 9.11
CA SER A 43 29.42 -16.02 10.47
C SER A 43 30.30 -15.14 11.36
N PRO A 44 29.98 -15.01 12.66
CA PRO A 44 30.80 -14.24 13.60
C PRO A 44 32.25 -14.72 13.60
N LYS A 45 33.19 -13.80 13.72
CA LYS A 45 34.60 -14.12 13.81
C LYS A 45 35.01 -14.26 15.28
N LYS A 46 35.61 -15.38 15.63
CA LYS A 46 36.23 -15.55 16.94
C LYS A 46 37.58 -14.86 16.91
N THR A 47 37.77 -13.85 17.75
CA THR A 47 39.04 -13.14 17.97
C THR A 47 39.60 -13.50 19.35
N GLU A 48 40.84 -13.09 19.63
CA GLU A 48 41.47 -13.28 20.93
C GLU A 48 40.70 -12.56 22.07
N SER A 49 39.98 -11.46 21.73
CA SER A 49 39.21 -10.64 22.64
C SER A 49 37.74 -11.08 22.77
N GLY A 50 37.25 -12.03 21.95
CA GLY A 50 35.87 -12.50 21.98
C GLY A 50 35.27 -12.73 20.59
N LEU A 51 33.96 -12.91 20.57
CA LEU A 51 33.18 -13.10 19.35
C LEU A 51 32.80 -11.74 18.76
N VAL A 52 33.17 -11.48 17.52
CA VAL A 52 32.88 -10.24 16.77
C VAL A 52 31.87 -10.56 15.69
N LEU A 53 30.73 -9.85 15.69
CA LEU A 53 29.73 -9.94 14.64
C LEU A 53 30.27 -9.30 13.37
N ASN A 54 30.09 -9.98 12.24
CA ASN A 54 30.41 -9.43 10.93
C ASN A 54 29.12 -8.87 10.27
N ALA A 55 28.36 -8.11 11.04
CA ALA A 55 27.10 -7.51 10.67
C ALA A 55 27.10 -6.02 11.04
N SER A 56 26.58 -5.18 10.16
CA SER A 56 26.34 -3.75 10.43
C SER A 56 25.00 -3.51 11.14
N THR A 57 24.15 -4.52 11.21
CA THR A 57 22.78 -4.42 11.75
C THR A 57 22.53 -5.51 12.77
N VAL A 58 21.96 -5.12 13.92
CA VAL A 58 21.46 -6.02 14.98
C VAL A 58 20.00 -5.78 15.19
N VAL A 59 19.17 -6.83 15.06
CA VAL A 59 17.71 -6.79 15.27
C VAL A 59 17.34 -7.77 16.38
N LEU A 60 16.89 -7.26 17.51
CA LEU A 60 16.45 -8.01 18.69
C LEU A 60 15.08 -7.48 19.14
N THR A 61 14.09 -7.62 18.27
CA THR A 61 12.73 -7.13 18.48
C THR A 61 11.90 -8.18 19.23
N ASP A 62 11.11 -7.74 20.23
CA ASP A 62 10.20 -8.60 21.03
C ASP A 62 10.92 -9.72 21.81
N GLU A 63 12.11 -9.44 22.31
CA GLU A 63 12.96 -10.39 23.04
C GLU A 63 12.90 -10.24 24.58
N GLN A 64 11.97 -9.40 25.08
CA GLN A 64 11.79 -9.12 26.53
C GLN A 64 13.06 -8.55 27.19
N ILE A 65 13.89 -7.83 26.43
CA ILE A 65 15.15 -7.25 26.90
C ILE A 65 14.85 -6.01 27.76
N SER A 66 15.41 -5.97 28.96
CA SER A 66 15.20 -4.86 29.90
C SER A 66 16.48 -4.14 30.31
N HIS A 67 17.67 -4.70 30.07
CA HIS A 67 18.96 -4.16 30.48
C HIS A 67 20.09 -4.64 29.56
N VAL A 68 21.27 -3.99 29.64
CA VAL A 68 22.40 -4.26 28.74
C VAL A 68 23.09 -5.59 29.00
N GLY A 69 23.23 -6.01 30.26
CA GLY A 69 24.01 -7.16 30.63
C GLY A 69 25.52 -6.81 30.74
N ASP A 70 26.39 -7.51 30.00
CA ASP A 70 27.83 -7.20 29.97
C ASP A 70 28.18 -6.17 28.89
N PRO A 71 28.46 -4.90 29.22
CA PRO A 71 28.78 -3.85 28.25
C PRO A 71 30.09 -4.11 27.47
N ASN A 72 31.06 -4.82 28.07
CA ASN A 72 32.33 -5.13 27.40
C ASN A 72 32.12 -6.20 26.33
N ALA A 73 31.33 -7.22 26.63
CA ALA A 73 30.96 -8.24 25.63
C ALA A 73 30.20 -7.60 24.46
N VAL A 74 29.25 -6.69 24.74
CA VAL A 74 28.53 -5.93 23.71
C VAL A 74 29.48 -5.10 22.85
N ALA A 75 30.41 -4.35 23.46
CA ALA A 75 31.36 -3.51 22.74
C ALA A 75 32.27 -4.30 21.80
N ILE A 76 32.71 -5.48 22.22
CA ILE A 76 33.55 -6.37 21.40
C ILE A 76 32.69 -6.95 20.26
N SER A 77 31.54 -7.54 20.59
CA SER A 77 30.69 -8.23 19.61
C SER A 77 30.14 -7.28 18.56
N CYS A 78 29.72 -6.08 18.95
CA CYS A 78 29.06 -5.09 18.10
C CYS A 78 30.02 -4.00 17.59
N SER A 79 31.33 -4.24 17.55
CA SER A 79 32.34 -3.24 17.16
C SER A 79 32.16 -2.64 15.76
N GLN A 80 31.36 -3.26 14.88
CA GLN A 80 31.07 -2.78 13.52
C GLN A 80 29.59 -2.47 13.27
N VAL A 81 28.77 -2.55 14.33
CA VAL A 81 27.33 -2.37 14.22
C VAL A 81 26.99 -0.89 14.10
N GLU A 82 26.25 -0.55 13.06
CA GLU A 82 25.76 0.81 12.77
C GLU A 82 24.27 0.99 13.06
N LEU A 83 23.48 -0.09 12.98
CA LEU A 83 22.04 -0.07 13.24
C LEU A 83 21.69 -1.09 14.32
N VAL A 84 20.93 -0.65 15.33
CA VAL A 84 20.38 -1.50 16.38
C VAL A 84 18.89 -1.31 16.47
N ASP A 85 18.13 -2.39 16.27
CA ASP A 85 16.69 -2.44 16.49
C ASP A 85 16.40 -3.30 17.73
N ILE A 86 15.92 -2.64 18.78
CA ILE A 86 15.46 -3.24 20.04
C ILE A 86 14.04 -2.77 20.36
N SER A 87 13.23 -2.58 19.32
CA SER A 87 11.83 -2.24 19.47
C SER A 87 11.02 -3.37 20.13
N SER A 88 9.90 -3.00 20.74
CA SER A 88 8.99 -3.94 21.43
C SER A 88 9.68 -4.76 22.52
N ASN A 89 10.58 -4.16 23.28
CA ASN A 89 11.25 -4.76 24.40
C ASN A 89 10.77 -4.17 25.74
N ALA A 90 11.47 -4.46 26.83
CA ALA A 90 11.10 -4.04 28.17
C ALA A 90 12.05 -2.97 28.76
N PHE A 91 12.74 -2.21 27.93
CA PHE A 91 13.56 -1.11 28.40
C PHE A 91 12.70 -0.02 29.03
N SER A 92 12.99 0.32 30.28
CA SER A 92 12.28 1.34 31.06
C SER A 92 13.22 2.33 31.75
N ASP A 93 14.52 2.18 31.58
CA ASP A 93 15.53 3.03 32.20
C ASP A 93 16.47 3.63 31.16
N TRP A 94 16.53 4.96 31.12
CA TRP A 94 17.44 5.72 30.24
C TRP A 94 18.91 5.51 30.58
N HIS A 95 19.22 5.05 31.82
CA HIS A 95 20.58 4.68 32.18
C HIS A 95 21.06 3.45 31.39
N GLU A 96 20.19 2.44 31.24
CA GLU A 96 20.50 1.25 30.44
C GLU A 96 20.69 1.60 28.97
N ILE A 97 19.85 2.48 28.40
CA ILE A 97 20.04 2.96 27.02
C ILE A 97 21.36 3.70 26.86
N SER A 98 21.71 4.51 27.83
CA SER A 98 22.98 5.23 27.83
C SER A 98 24.18 4.29 27.91
N LEU A 99 24.11 3.27 28.76
CA LEU A 99 25.12 2.22 28.86
C LEU A 99 25.26 1.45 27.55
N LEU A 100 24.12 1.10 26.92
CA LEU A 100 24.09 0.43 25.63
C LEU A 100 24.78 1.27 24.56
N LEU A 101 24.36 2.53 24.37
CA LEU A 101 24.93 3.42 23.37
C LEU A 101 26.42 3.72 23.61
N SER A 102 26.86 3.76 24.86
CA SER A 102 28.28 3.89 25.22
C SER A 102 29.09 2.66 24.82
N SER A 103 28.47 1.49 24.77
CA SER A 103 29.08 0.23 24.34
C SER A 103 29.06 0.04 22.81
N LEU A 104 28.40 0.93 22.07
CA LEU A 104 28.17 0.84 20.62
C LEU A 104 28.74 2.07 19.90
N PRO A 105 30.09 2.20 19.76
CA PRO A 105 30.71 3.44 19.31
C PRO A 105 30.41 3.82 17.86
N HIS A 106 29.98 2.89 17.03
CA HIS A 106 29.71 3.11 15.60
C HIS A 106 28.22 3.18 15.27
N VAL A 107 27.31 3.06 16.26
CA VAL A 107 25.87 3.12 16.04
C VAL A 107 25.46 4.50 15.54
N LYS A 108 24.80 4.48 14.39
CA LYS A 108 24.19 5.64 13.72
C LYS A 108 22.66 5.66 13.85
N THR A 109 22.06 4.47 13.93
CA THR A 109 20.59 4.31 14.03
C THR A 109 20.24 3.42 15.19
N ILE A 110 19.33 3.90 16.05
CA ILE A 110 18.74 3.09 17.10
C ILE A 110 17.22 3.16 17.06
N ASN A 111 16.56 1.98 17.08
CA ASN A 111 15.12 1.85 17.19
C ASN A 111 14.76 1.35 18.61
N LEU A 112 14.15 2.23 19.39
CA LEU A 112 13.66 2.03 20.74
C LEU A 112 12.13 2.04 20.82
N SER A 113 11.45 1.95 19.70
CA SER A 113 9.99 2.04 19.60
C SER A 113 9.31 0.96 20.46
N PHE A 114 8.14 1.28 21.02
CA PHE A 114 7.34 0.36 21.83
C PHE A 114 8.03 -0.21 23.09
N ASN A 115 8.98 0.52 23.64
CA ASN A 115 9.52 0.22 24.96
C ASN A 115 8.78 1.02 26.03
N PRO A 116 8.55 0.44 27.26
CA PRO A 116 7.76 1.05 28.32
C PRO A 116 8.56 2.07 29.12
N PHE A 117 9.03 3.15 28.48
CA PHE A 117 9.73 4.21 29.18
C PHE A 117 8.81 4.88 30.22
N PRO A 118 9.37 5.35 31.36
CA PRO A 118 8.58 6.00 32.38
C PRO A 118 7.97 7.31 31.85
N ILE A 119 6.70 7.54 32.20
CA ILE A 119 6.01 8.79 31.92
C ILE A 119 6.58 9.90 32.82
N GLY A 120 6.76 11.08 32.27
CA GLY A 120 7.28 12.23 32.97
C GLY A 120 8.70 12.61 32.55
N PHE A 121 9.11 13.79 33.06
CA PHE A 121 10.41 14.33 32.74
C PHE A 121 11.51 13.73 33.64
N HIS A 122 12.56 13.23 33.01
CA HIS A 122 13.74 12.69 33.66
C HIS A 122 14.99 13.48 33.25
N ILE A 123 15.75 13.96 34.25
CA ILE A 123 17.02 14.64 33.98
C ILE A 123 18.07 13.57 33.61
N LEU A 124 18.52 13.63 32.38
CA LEU A 124 19.64 12.78 31.94
C LEU A 124 20.97 13.33 32.48
N PRO A 125 21.92 12.44 32.84
CA PRO A 125 23.26 12.86 33.24
C PRO A 125 23.91 13.79 32.21
N ILE A 126 24.61 14.83 32.69
CA ILE A 126 25.21 15.86 31.84
C ILE A 126 26.29 15.28 30.94
N GLU A 127 27.00 14.27 31.42
CA GLU A 127 28.12 13.61 30.73
C GLU A 127 27.70 12.75 29.54
N LEU A 128 26.41 12.42 29.45
CA LEU A 128 25.89 11.60 28.36
C LEU A 128 25.86 12.40 27.05
N GLN A 129 26.51 11.89 26.04
CA GLN A 129 26.49 12.42 24.67
C GLN A 129 26.50 11.27 23.67
N TRP A 130 25.66 11.38 22.65
CA TRP A 130 25.58 10.38 21.57
C TRP A 130 25.84 11.06 20.20
N PRO A 131 27.08 11.51 19.96
CA PRO A 131 27.41 12.32 18.78
C PRO A 131 27.34 11.57 17.45
N ASN A 132 27.38 10.25 17.48
CA ASN A 132 27.38 9.43 16.26
C ASN A 132 25.97 9.06 15.80
N LEU A 133 24.95 9.34 16.62
CA LEU A 133 23.57 8.97 16.32
C LEU A 133 22.97 9.93 15.28
N ASN A 134 22.52 9.36 14.16
CA ASN A 134 21.86 10.08 13.07
C ASN A 134 20.33 9.86 13.07
N THR A 135 19.86 8.67 13.46
CA THR A 135 18.44 8.31 13.47
C THR A 135 18.03 7.76 14.83
N LEU A 136 16.96 8.31 15.39
CA LEU A 136 16.38 7.88 16.66
C LEU A 136 14.89 7.60 16.47
N CYS A 137 14.48 6.34 16.72
CA CYS A 137 13.08 5.91 16.65
C CYS A 137 12.53 5.64 18.06
N LEU A 138 11.42 6.31 18.40
CA LEU A 138 10.74 6.28 19.69
C LEU A 138 9.21 6.18 19.49
N ASN A 139 8.77 5.43 18.47
CA ASN A 139 7.35 5.30 18.17
C ASN A 139 6.63 4.50 19.26
N GLY A 140 5.43 4.93 19.66
CA GLY A 140 4.57 4.18 20.58
C GLY A 140 5.15 3.97 21.99
N SER A 141 6.13 4.76 22.37
CA SER A 141 6.79 4.66 23.68
C SER A 141 6.21 5.62 24.73
N HIS A 142 5.21 6.43 24.36
CA HIS A 142 4.50 7.40 25.20
C HIS A 142 5.41 8.41 25.94
N ILE A 143 6.52 8.78 25.32
CA ILE A 143 7.51 9.70 25.87
C ILE A 143 6.99 11.14 25.71
N GLU A 144 7.05 11.93 26.78
CA GLU A 144 6.68 13.34 26.71
C GLU A 144 7.65 14.16 25.85
N LEU A 145 7.14 15.22 25.19
CA LEU A 145 7.96 16.09 24.34
C LEU A 145 9.12 16.75 25.08
N ASP A 146 8.94 17.08 26.36
CA ASP A 146 10.00 17.65 27.21
C ASP A 146 11.19 16.69 27.31
N MET A 147 10.91 15.38 27.45
CA MET A 147 11.94 14.37 27.46
C MET A 147 12.60 14.20 26.10
N ILE A 148 11.84 14.29 24.99
CA ILE A 148 12.40 14.29 23.64
C ILE A 148 13.39 15.46 23.47
N VAL A 149 13.06 16.66 23.95
CA VAL A 149 13.98 17.81 23.90
C VAL A 149 15.26 17.57 24.68
N GLU A 150 15.19 16.90 25.84
CA GLU A 150 16.39 16.50 26.61
C GLU A 150 17.25 15.49 25.86
N LEU A 151 16.66 14.50 25.22
CA LEU A 151 17.37 13.52 24.38
C LEU A 151 18.05 14.22 23.19
N LEU A 152 17.36 15.16 22.55
CA LEU A 152 17.91 15.94 21.44
C LEU A 152 19.13 16.79 21.82
N LYS A 153 19.22 17.26 23.07
CA LYS A 153 20.43 17.93 23.58
C LYS A 153 21.64 17.00 23.66
N LYS A 154 21.39 15.67 23.74
CA LYS A 154 22.43 14.64 23.80
C LYS A 154 22.83 14.08 22.44
N THR A 155 22.08 14.37 21.39
CA THR A 155 22.24 13.86 20.02
C THR A 155 22.50 14.99 19.02
N PRO A 156 23.62 15.71 19.11
CA PRO A 156 23.83 16.94 18.35
C PRO A 156 23.83 16.75 16.82
N ASN A 157 24.13 15.54 16.33
CA ASN A 157 24.22 15.22 14.92
C ASN A 157 22.99 14.44 14.38
N LEU A 158 21.92 14.35 15.18
CA LEU A 158 20.70 13.67 14.75
C LEU A 158 20.09 14.35 13.51
N GLU A 159 19.81 13.58 12.49
CA GLU A 159 19.17 14.05 11.26
C GLU A 159 17.71 13.60 11.14
N GLU A 160 17.37 12.48 11.78
CA GLU A 160 16.05 11.88 11.70
C GLU A 160 15.50 11.50 13.07
N LEU A 161 14.24 11.88 13.33
CA LEU A 161 13.50 11.59 14.56
C LEU A 161 12.16 10.98 14.22
N GLN A 162 11.86 9.80 14.78
CA GLN A 162 10.57 9.13 14.65
C GLN A 162 9.88 9.07 16.01
N ILE A 163 8.74 9.74 16.14
CA ILE A 163 7.94 9.87 17.36
C ILE A 163 6.45 9.69 17.06
N CYS A 164 6.15 8.73 16.18
CA CYS A 164 4.78 8.36 15.86
C CYS A 164 4.08 7.68 17.06
N SER A 165 2.76 7.76 17.12
CA SER A 165 1.93 7.00 18.10
C SER A 165 2.24 7.30 19.57
N ASN A 166 2.62 8.52 19.90
CA ASN A 166 2.95 8.92 21.28
C ASN A 166 1.84 9.75 21.96
N ASN A 167 0.66 9.86 21.33
CA ASN A 167 -0.51 10.58 21.84
C ASN A 167 -0.30 12.11 22.04
N TYR A 168 0.62 12.74 21.32
CA TYR A 168 0.82 14.17 21.38
C TYR A 168 -0.43 14.91 20.92
N THR A 169 -0.89 15.88 21.70
CA THR A 169 -2.02 16.75 21.39
C THR A 169 -1.58 18.13 20.94
N THR A 170 -0.56 18.67 21.58
CA THR A 170 -0.02 20.01 21.33
C THR A 170 1.50 20.02 21.48
N ILE A 171 2.14 20.97 20.81
CA ILE A 171 3.58 21.24 20.93
C ILE A 171 3.75 22.60 21.60
N SER A 172 4.49 22.64 22.70
CA SER A 172 4.73 23.86 23.46
C SER A 172 5.59 24.86 22.67
N SER A 173 5.30 26.14 22.83
CA SER A 173 6.15 27.24 22.30
C SER A 173 7.32 27.61 23.23
N ASN A 174 7.38 27.02 24.43
CA ASN A 174 8.27 27.50 25.50
C ASN A 174 9.67 26.89 25.47
N TYR A 175 10.00 26.11 24.45
CA TYR A 175 11.33 25.51 24.32
C TYR A 175 12.36 26.56 23.86
N ASN A 176 13.28 26.96 24.75
CA ASN A 176 14.46 27.75 24.39
C ASN A 176 15.58 26.81 23.86
N PHE A 177 15.26 26.00 22.88
CA PHE A 177 16.16 25.01 22.28
C PHE A 177 15.90 24.89 20.77
N GLN A 178 16.95 24.71 20.00
CA GLN A 178 16.88 24.44 18.56
C GLN A 178 17.88 23.34 18.20
N HIS A 179 17.39 22.30 17.53
CA HIS A 179 18.24 21.28 16.96
C HIS A 179 18.58 21.61 15.50
N LYS A 180 19.84 22.01 15.25
CA LYS A 180 20.25 22.60 13.95
C LYS A 180 20.47 21.58 12.83
N ASN A 181 20.61 20.29 13.15
CA ASN A 181 20.94 19.24 12.17
C ASN A 181 19.74 18.36 11.81
N LEU A 182 18.62 18.44 12.54
CA LEU A 182 17.44 17.62 12.27
C LEU A 182 16.76 18.05 10.97
N LYS A 183 16.61 17.09 10.06
CA LYS A 183 16.04 17.29 8.71
C LYS A 183 14.72 16.55 8.51
N ARG A 184 14.52 15.41 9.19
CA ARG A 184 13.35 14.55 9.01
C ARG A 184 12.67 14.28 10.34
N VAL A 185 11.34 14.49 10.37
CA VAL A 185 10.51 14.21 11.55
C VAL A 185 9.28 13.40 11.12
N TYR A 186 9.07 12.28 11.79
CA TYR A 186 7.89 11.44 11.66
C TYR A 186 7.09 11.54 12.96
N ILE A 187 5.88 12.09 12.86
CA ILE A 187 4.98 12.36 14.01
C ILE A 187 3.56 11.88 13.72
N SER A 188 3.43 10.88 12.89
CA SER A 188 2.15 10.30 12.49
C SER A 188 1.42 9.61 13.64
N ASN A 189 0.10 9.41 13.48
CA ASN A 189 -0.73 8.71 14.44
C ASN A 189 -0.63 9.30 15.87
N ASN A 190 -0.69 10.63 15.95
CA ASN A 190 -0.82 11.37 17.19
C ASN A 190 -2.19 12.09 17.24
N ASN A 191 -2.42 12.91 18.25
CA ASN A 191 -3.69 13.60 18.44
C ASN A 191 -3.57 15.12 18.20
N ILE A 192 -2.66 15.53 17.31
CA ILE A 192 -2.43 16.95 17.00
C ILE A 192 -3.57 17.43 16.11
N SER A 193 -4.32 18.42 16.60
CA SER A 193 -5.47 18.98 15.88
C SER A 193 -5.22 20.39 15.31
N ASP A 194 -4.21 21.08 15.78
CA ASP A 194 -3.90 22.44 15.36
C ASP A 194 -2.59 22.54 14.58
N TRP A 195 -2.60 23.32 13.50
CA TRP A 195 -1.44 23.55 12.64
C TRP A 195 -0.37 24.40 13.34
N GLN A 196 -0.76 25.20 14.31
CA GLN A 196 0.16 25.99 15.13
C GLN A 196 1.18 25.10 15.85
N SER A 197 0.76 23.95 16.37
CA SER A 197 1.67 22.95 16.94
C SER A 197 2.69 22.44 15.92
N ILE A 198 2.27 22.19 14.68
CA ILE A 198 3.18 21.81 13.59
C ILE A 198 4.18 22.95 13.28
N CYS A 199 3.72 24.21 13.24
CA CYS A 199 4.59 25.37 13.05
C CYS A 199 5.65 25.49 14.16
N ARG A 200 5.31 25.14 15.40
CA ARG A 200 6.26 25.14 16.52
C ARG A 200 7.37 24.10 16.37
N LEU A 201 7.14 22.99 15.66
CA LEU A 201 8.24 22.07 15.28
C LEU A 201 9.30 22.78 14.44
N GLY A 202 8.92 23.71 13.56
CA GLY A 202 9.88 24.48 12.77
C GLY A 202 10.76 25.39 13.61
N HIS A 203 10.29 25.88 14.76
CA HIS A 203 11.13 26.60 15.71
C HIS A 203 12.14 25.70 16.42
N LEU A 204 11.73 24.48 16.76
CA LEU A 204 12.62 23.46 17.34
C LEU A 204 13.63 22.93 16.30
N PHE A 205 13.20 22.79 15.04
CA PHE A 205 13.95 22.19 13.95
C PHE A 205 14.05 23.13 12.74
N PRO A 206 14.88 24.18 12.82
CA PRO A 206 14.91 25.24 11.80
C PRO A 206 15.37 24.77 10.41
N ARG A 207 15.92 23.57 10.29
CA ARG A 207 16.35 22.95 9.01
C ARG A 207 15.46 21.76 8.59
N LEU A 208 14.24 21.68 9.11
CA LEU A 208 13.31 20.61 8.78
C LEU A 208 12.98 20.60 7.29
N GLN A 209 13.25 19.49 6.63
CA GLN A 209 13.04 19.26 5.20
C GLN A 209 11.87 18.31 4.92
N THR A 210 11.71 17.29 5.75
CA THR A 210 10.67 16.27 5.60
C THR A 210 9.85 16.18 6.88
N LEU A 211 8.54 16.32 6.74
CA LEU A 211 7.59 16.15 7.83
C LEU A 211 6.52 15.16 7.44
N ILE A 212 6.43 14.05 8.19
CA ILE A 212 5.38 13.04 8.04
C ILE A 212 4.48 13.14 9.26
N ALA A 213 3.29 13.74 9.07
CA ALA A 213 2.32 14.02 10.13
C ALA A 213 0.93 13.45 9.81
N SER A 214 0.90 12.34 9.07
CA SER A 214 -0.33 11.64 8.71
C SER A 214 -1.06 11.09 9.94
N ASP A 215 -2.34 10.77 9.80
CA ASP A 215 -3.15 10.23 10.91
C ASP A 215 -3.18 11.14 12.16
N ASN A 216 -3.10 12.45 11.95
CA ASN A 216 -3.38 13.47 12.97
C ASN A 216 -4.72 14.16 12.63
N PRO A 217 -5.58 14.45 13.61
CA PRO A 217 -6.87 15.10 13.37
C PRO A 217 -6.74 16.61 13.09
N LEU A 218 -5.81 17.00 12.20
CA LEU A 218 -5.58 18.39 11.84
C LEU A 218 -6.83 18.98 11.18
N LEU A 219 -7.39 20.03 11.78
CA LEU A 219 -8.62 20.67 11.34
C LEU A 219 -8.40 21.75 10.28
N SER A 220 -7.22 22.35 10.24
CA SER A 220 -6.84 23.41 9.31
C SER A 220 -5.33 23.44 9.12
N PHE A 221 -4.86 23.97 7.98
CA PHE A 221 -3.45 24.31 7.74
C PHE A 221 -3.19 25.82 7.87
N ARG A 222 -4.16 26.56 8.37
CA ARG A 222 -4.01 28.01 8.65
C ARG A 222 -3.41 28.21 10.04
N SER A 223 -2.54 29.19 10.17
CA SER A 223 -1.90 29.57 11.42
C SER A 223 -1.84 31.07 11.50
N ASP A 224 -1.87 31.59 12.71
CA ASP A 224 -1.67 33.04 12.99
C ASP A 224 -0.20 33.46 12.79
N ASP A 225 0.74 32.50 12.90
CA ASP A 225 2.15 32.73 12.62
C ASP A 225 2.42 32.76 11.10
N ASP A 226 3.45 33.51 10.71
CA ASP A 226 3.92 33.46 9.32
C ASP A 226 4.56 32.10 9.04
N VAL A 227 3.85 31.27 8.30
CA VAL A 227 4.25 29.89 7.94
C VAL A 227 5.61 29.89 7.23
N ASN A 228 5.93 30.93 6.47
CA ASN A 228 7.23 31.05 5.78
C ASN A 228 8.40 31.16 6.75
N ILE A 229 8.16 31.69 7.95
CA ILE A 229 9.18 31.80 8.99
C ILE A 229 9.30 30.48 9.75
N CYS A 230 8.19 29.78 9.94
CA CYS A 230 8.16 28.56 10.77
C CYS A 230 8.79 27.34 10.10
N LEU A 231 8.56 27.12 8.79
CA LEU A 231 9.01 25.93 8.03
C LEU A 231 9.70 26.33 6.70
N PRO A 232 10.76 27.14 6.74
CA PRO A 232 11.33 27.75 5.53
C PRO A 232 11.98 26.75 4.57
N TYR A 233 12.41 25.58 5.06
CA TYR A 233 13.10 24.55 4.27
C TYR A 233 12.29 23.27 4.08
N LEU A 234 10.99 23.29 4.38
CA LEU A 234 10.15 22.09 4.23
C LEU A 234 9.94 21.76 2.76
N HIS A 235 10.50 20.65 2.30
CA HIS A 235 10.39 20.15 0.94
C HIS A 235 9.27 19.11 0.79
N THR A 236 9.15 18.21 1.75
CA THR A 236 8.20 17.10 1.73
C THR A 236 7.26 17.18 2.92
N LEU A 237 5.96 17.13 2.64
CA LEU A 237 4.89 17.10 3.64
C LEU A 237 3.94 15.94 3.38
N SER A 238 3.76 15.06 4.36
CA SER A 238 2.72 14.04 4.35
C SER A 238 1.69 14.31 5.44
N VAL A 239 0.45 14.55 5.03
CA VAL A 239 -0.69 14.89 5.91
C VAL A 239 -1.92 14.10 5.48
N ASP A 240 -1.77 12.81 5.36
CA ASP A 240 -2.89 11.93 5.04
C ASP A 240 -3.80 11.69 6.25
N HIS A 241 -5.07 11.35 6.04
CA HIS A 241 -6.08 11.13 7.09
C HIS A 241 -6.30 12.35 8.04
N VAL A 242 -6.20 13.58 7.50
CA VAL A 242 -6.49 14.83 8.22
C VAL A 242 -7.97 15.19 8.11
N GLN A 243 -8.43 16.18 8.92
CA GLN A 243 -9.83 16.59 9.02
C GLN A 243 -10.14 17.94 8.34
N ILE A 244 -9.28 18.39 7.41
CA ILE A 244 -9.53 19.63 6.66
C ILE A 244 -10.77 19.51 5.78
N SER A 245 -11.52 20.62 5.65
CA SER A 245 -12.78 20.68 4.90
C SER A 245 -12.83 21.80 3.85
N GLU A 246 -11.87 22.71 3.84
CA GLU A 246 -11.87 23.91 2.99
C GLU A 246 -10.65 23.97 2.08
N TRP A 247 -10.84 24.47 0.85
CA TRP A 247 -9.75 24.67 -0.10
C TRP A 247 -8.77 25.77 0.34
N ASP A 248 -9.21 26.69 1.21
CA ASP A 248 -8.34 27.70 1.79
C ASP A 248 -7.20 27.10 2.63
N ASP A 249 -7.38 25.90 3.16
CA ASP A 249 -6.32 25.17 3.83
C ASP A 249 -5.22 24.72 2.84
N ILE A 250 -5.61 24.27 1.65
CA ILE A 250 -4.64 23.95 0.58
C ILE A 250 -3.93 25.23 0.09
N VAL A 251 -4.67 26.35 0.00
CA VAL A 251 -4.06 27.65 -0.33
C VAL A 251 -3.03 28.06 0.74
N ALA A 252 -3.29 27.80 2.02
CA ALA A 252 -2.34 28.07 3.09
C ALA A 252 -1.01 27.32 2.89
N LEU A 253 -1.04 26.08 2.46
CA LEU A 253 0.19 25.30 2.16
C LEU A 253 1.01 25.91 1.00
N THR A 254 0.40 26.67 0.09
CA THR A 254 1.14 27.33 -1.00
C THR A 254 2.10 28.42 -0.50
N LYS A 255 1.95 28.85 0.74
CA LYS A 255 2.84 29.83 1.40
C LYS A 255 4.15 29.20 1.87
N LEU A 256 4.27 27.86 1.90
CA LEU A 256 5.52 27.17 2.20
C LEU A 256 6.48 27.30 1.00
N PRO A 257 7.62 28.01 1.14
CA PRO A 257 8.41 28.44 -0.01
C PRO A 257 9.10 27.30 -0.73
N CYS A 258 9.49 26.25 -0.01
CA CYS A 258 10.27 25.12 -0.50
C CYS A 258 9.45 23.85 -0.71
N LEU A 259 8.12 23.87 -0.50
CA LEU A 259 7.29 22.67 -0.61
C LEU A 259 7.18 22.20 -2.05
N HIS A 260 7.73 21.01 -2.34
CA HIS A 260 7.74 20.38 -3.65
C HIS A 260 6.96 19.06 -3.68
N ALA A 261 6.94 18.32 -2.57
CA ALA A 261 6.27 17.04 -2.46
C ALA A 261 5.15 17.10 -1.40
N LEU A 262 3.93 16.74 -1.82
CA LEU A 262 2.77 16.66 -0.93
C LEU A 262 2.14 15.28 -1.03
N ARG A 263 1.82 14.67 0.14
CA ARG A 263 0.99 13.47 0.23
C ARG A 263 -0.28 13.79 1.01
N ILE A 264 -1.43 13.69 0.34
CA ILE A 264 -2.76 13.88 0.90
C ILE A 264 -3.79 13.11 0.08
N HIS A 265 -4.27 11.97 0.59
CA HIS A 265 -5.24 11.13 -0.11
C HIS A 265 -6.63 11.21 0.53
N ILE A 266 -6.67 11.21 1.86
CA ILE A 266 -7.89 11.10 2.65
C ILE A 266 -8.06 12.33 3.51
N ALA A 267 -9.04 13.17 3.13
CA ALA A 267 -9.49 14.31 3.89
C ALA A 267 -10.98 14.54 3.57
N PRO A 268 -11.80 15.09 4.50
CA PRO A 268 -13.19 15.48 4.23
C PRO A 268 -13.34 16.36 3.00
N LEU A 269 -12.42 17.32 2.81
CA LEU A 269 -12.33 18.18 1.63
C LEU A 269 -12.35 17.40 0.31
N LEU A 270 -11.69 16.26 0.24
CA LEU A 270 -11.50 15.50 -0.99
C LEU A 270 -12.63 14.48 -1.25
N LYS A 271 -13.47 14.17 -0.25
CA LYS A 271 -14.53 13.15 -0.37
C LYS A 271 -15.51 13.38 -1.52
N PRO A 272 -15.97 14.62 -1.80
CA PRO A 272 -16.96 14.86 -2.85
C PRO A 272 -16.44 14.62 -4.28
N TYR A 273 -15.12 14.58 -4.45
CA TYR A 273 -14.47 14.57 -5.77
C TYR A 273 -14.00 13.19 -6.19
N HIS A 274 -14.07 12.88 -7.48
CA HIS A 274 -13.43 11.71 -8.06
C HIS A 274 -11.89 11.82 -8.03
N LYS A 275 -11.20 10.69 -8.17
CA LYS A 275 -9.72 10.66 -8.10
C LYS A 275 -9.06 11.65 -9.06
N ASP A 276 -9.56 11.72 -10.31
CA ASP A 276 -9.01 12.63 -11.32
C ASP A 276 -9.32 14.10 -11.01
N GLU A 277 -10.46 14.38 -10.37
CA GLU A 277 -10.83 15.73 -9.94
C GLU A 277 -9.95 16.20 -8.78
N ARG A 278 -9.71 15.33 -7.79
CA ARG A 278 -8.78 15.61 -6.69
C ARG A 278 -7.40 16.00 -7.23
N PHE A 279 -6.91 15.23 -8.20
CA PHE A 279 -5.60 15.46 -8.79
C PHE A 279 -5.51 16.82 -9.46
N PHE A 280 -6.40 17.15 -10.41
CA PHE A 280 -6.30 18.43 -11.10
C PHE A 280 -6.64 19.63 -10.21
N LEU A 281 -7.53 19.48 -9.21
CA LEU A 281 -7.83 20.55 -8.27
C LEU A 281 -6.61 20.84 -7.38
N LEU A 282 -6.00 19.82 -6.78
CA LEU A 282 -4.79 19.99 -5.96
C LEU A 282 -3.66 20.64 -6.79
N LEU A 283 -3.40 20.16 -8.01
CA LEU A 283 -2.37 20.76 -8.88
C LEU A 283 -2.73 22.16 -9.33
N GLY A 284 -4.01 22.45 -9.56
CA GLY A 284 -4.48 23.79 -9.91
C GLY A 284 -4.19 24.80 -8.80
N TYR A 285 -4.43 24.45 -7.54
CA TYR A 285 -4.11 25.31 -6.40
C TYR A 285 -2.61 25.42 -6.15
N MET A 286 -1.86 24.30 -6.20
CA MET A 286 -0.48 24.23 -5.74
C MET A 286 0.52 24.32 -6.91
N LYS A 287 0.97 25.53 -7.22
CA LYS A 287 1.84 25.82 -8.37
C LYS A 287 3.24 25.19 -8.31
N ASN A 288 3.81 25.03 -7.10
CA ASN A 288 5.23 24.66 -6.91
C ASN A 288 5.45 23.16 -6.69
N ILE A 289 4.39 22.38 -6.54
CA ILE A 289 4.52 20.93 -6.28
C ILE A 289 5.00 20.21 -7.53
N THR A 290 6.02 19.40 -7.38
CA THR A 290 6.57 18.51 -8.41
C THR A 290 6.24 17.05 -8.16
N LYS A 291 5.87 16.69 -6.91
CA LYS A 291 5.48 15.33 -6.53
C LYS A 291 4.16 15.37 -5.74
N LEU A 292 3.17 14.61 -6.17
CA LEU A 292 1.87 14.51 -5.48
C LEU A 292 1.53 13.04 -5.23
N ASN A 293 1.33 12.68 -3.96
CA ASN A 293 0.95 11.33 -3.53
C ASN A 293 1.91 10.23 -4.04
N GLY A 294 3.21 10.54 -4.05
CA GLY A 294 4.25 9.62 -4.51
C GLY A 294 4.51 9.62 -6.03
N SER A 295 3.69 10.30 -6.81
CA SER A 295 3.86 10.37 -8.27
C SER A 295 4.48 11.70 -8.69
N ASP A 296 5.47 11.65 -9.54
CA ASP A 296 6.06 12.83 -10.17
C ASP A 296 5.06 13.50 -11.12
N ILE A 297 5.08 14.83 -11.14
CA ILE A 297 4.18 15.64 -11.96
C ILE A 297 4.94 16.12 -13.20
N THR A 298 4.57 15.58 -14.36
CA THR A 298 5.14 16.02 -15.63
C THR A 298 4.64 17.42 -16.02
N ALA A 299 5.34 18.08 -16.94
CA ALA A 299 4.89 19.36 -17.49
C ALA A 299 3.51 19.25 -18.16
N ASN A 300 3.23 18.12 -18.83
CA ASN A 300 1.94 17.84 -19.44
C ASN A 300 0.83 17.64 -18.40
N ASP A 301 1.10 16.94 -17.29
CA ASP A 301 0.13 16.78 -16.20
C ASP A 301 -0.21 18.11 -15.56
N ARG A 302 0.78 18.96 -15.39
CA ARG A 302 0.63 20.33 -14.88
C ARG A 302 -0.26 21.15 -15.79
N GLU A 303 0.07 21.23 -17.08
CA GLU A 303 -0.70 22.01 -18.04
C GLU A 303 -2.13 21.50 -18.17
N THR A 304 -2.30 20.19 -18.30
CA THR A 304 -3.62 19.55 -18.39
C THR A 304 -4.46 19.84 -17.16
N SER A 305 -3.89 19.73 -15.96
CA SER A 305 -4.57 20.00 -14.70
C SER A 305 -4.96 21.46 -14.55
N GLU A 306 -4.08 22.39 -14.86
CA GLU A 306 -4.36 23.83 -14.84
C GLU A 306 -5.49 24.21 -15.82
N ARG A 307 -5.51 23.62 -17.01
CA ARG A 307 -6.60 23.82 -18.01
C ARG A 307 -7.93 23.22 -17.53
N ARG A 308 -7.92 22.04 -16.86
CA ARG A 308 -9.12 21.44 -16.24
C ARG A 308 -9.63 22.29 -15.09
N TYR A 309 -8.74 22.82 -14.26
CA TYR A 309 -9.06 23.72 -13.16
C TYR A 309 -9.79 25.00 -13.65
N ILE A 310 -9.29 25.64 -14.71
CA ILE A 310 -9.97 26.81 -15.33
C ILE A 310 -11.40 26.44 -15.75
N ARG A 311 -11.57 25.31 -16.45
CA ARG A 311 -12.91 24.88 -16.92
C ARG A 311 -13.85 24.56 -15.78
N TYR A 312 -13.35 23.92 -14.73
CA TYR A 312 -14.13 23.60 -13.53
C TYR A 312 -14.67 24.89 -12.89
N TYR A 313 -13.78 25.86 -12.61
CA TYR A 313 -14.18 27.11 -11.95
C TYR A 313 -14.89 28.09 -12.90
N SER A 314 -14.81 27.94 -14.21
CA SER A 314 -15.58 28.78 -15.15
C SER A 314 -17.09 28.65 -14.94
N GLN A 315 -17.54 27.48 -14.45
CA GLN A 315 -18.94 27.16 -14.19
C GLN A 315 -19.39 27.48 -12.75
N GLN A 316 -18.46 27.87 -11.88
CA GLN A 316 -18.75 28.17 -10.47
C GLN A 316 -18.94 29.69 -10.27
N ASP A 317 -19.84 30.09 -9.36
CA ASP A 317 -20.04 31.50 -9.00
C ASP A 317 -18.85 32.05 -8.26
N ASN A 318 -18.34 31.31 -7.27
CA ASN A 318 -17.15 31.67 -6.51
C ASN A 318 -15.88 31.16 -7.19
N LYS A 319 -15.05 32.12 -7.66
CA LYS A 319 -13.80 31.83 -8.33
C LYS A 319 -12.62 32.18 -7.43
N PRO A 320 -11.76 31.21 -7.09
CA PRO A 320 -10.57 31.50 -6.27
C PRO A 320 -9.58 32.40 -7.05
N GLN A 321 -8.71 33.13 -6.33
CA GLN A 321 -7.70 34.01 -6.94
C GLN A 321 -6.86 33.27 -7.99
N ARG A 322 -6.54 32.02 -7.72
CA ARG A 322 -5.75 31.16 -8.62
C ARG A 322 -6.38 30.96 -10.00
N TYR A 323 -7.70 30.98 -10.10
CA TYR A 323 -8.42 30.92 -11.38
C TYR A 323 -8.02 32.09 -12.30
N PHE A 324 -7.95 33.31 -11.77
CA PHE A 324 -7.58 34.49 -12.58
C PHE A 324 -6.12 34.44 -13.02
N GLU A 325 -5.21 34.00 -12.14
CA GLU A 325 -3.80 33.79 -12.50
C GLU A 325 -3.64 32.78 -13.62
N LEU A 326 -4.43 31.70 -13.61
CA LEU A 326 -4.37 30.65 -14.63
C LEU A 326 -5.01 31.09 -15.95
N ILE A 327 -6.04 31.96 -15.93
CA ILE A 327 -6.56 32.58 -17.15
C ILE A 327 -5.52 33.50 -17.79
N GLU A 328 -4.78 34.27 -17.00
CA GLU A 328 -3.69 35.07 -17.53
C GLU A 328 -2.62 34.22 -18.21
N LYS A 329 -2.31 33.05 -17.65
CA LYS A 329 -1.32 32.10 -18.20
C LYS A 329 -1.81 31.35 -19.44
N HIS A 330 -3.05 30.82 -19.44
CA HIS A 330 -3.57 29.89 -20.46
C HIS A 330 -4.65 30.47 -21.37
N GLY A 331 -5.10 31.70 -21.09
CA GLY A 331 -6.22 32.31 -21.78
C GLY A 331 -7.58 31.81 -21.34
N ASN A 332 -8.63 32.40 -21.85
CA ASN A 332 -10.00 31.99 -21.56
C ASN A 332 -10.35 30.71 -22.36
N LEU A 333 -10.52 29.62 -21.67
CA LEU A 333 -10.76 28.31 -22.28
C LEU A 333 -12.26 28.08 -22.50
N LYS A 334 -12.62 27.66 -23.73
CA LYS A 334 -14.00 27.21 -23.98
C LYS A 334 -14.33 25.99 -23.13
N PRO A 335 -15.59 25.87 -22.66
CA PRO A 335 -16.05 24.63 -22.03
C PRO A 335 -15.71 23.44 -22.94
N LEU A 336 -15.28 22.35 -22.35
CA LEU A 336 -15.24 21.09 -23.10
C LEU A 336 -16.69 20.81 -23.55
N VAL A 337 -16.89 20.54 -24.82
CA VAL A 337 -18.11 19.90 -25.27
C VAL A 337 -18.23 18.64 -24.43
N ASP A 338 -19.39 18.42 -23.84
CA ASP A 338 -19.67 17.30 -22.95
C ASP A 338 -19.68 16.01 -23.79
N ILE A 339 -18.52 15.64 -24.31
CA ILE A 339 -18.28 14.31 -24.79
C ILE A 339 -18.19 13.51 -23.50
N LYS A 340 -19.24 12.77 -23.17
CA LYS A 340 -19.20 11.75 -22.13
C LYS A 340 -18.12 10.74 -22.53
N ILE A 341 -16.86 11.03 -22.18
CA ILE A 341 -15.71 10.17 -22.42
C ILE A 341 -15.80 8.92 -21.50
N CYS A 342 -16.55 9.01 -20.43
CA CYS A 342 -17.04 7.80 -19.75
C CYS A 342 -18.09 7.19 -20.67
N ALA A 343 -17.74 6.11 -21.33
CA ALA A 343 -18.74 5.25 -21.95
C ALA A 343 -19.87 5.04 -20.94
N PRO A 344 -21.15 5.31 -21.29
CA PRO A 344 -22.22 5.16 -20.33
C PRO A 344 -22.15 3.75 -19.76
N TYR A 345 -22.14 3.64 -18.43
CA TYR A 345 -22.10 2.33 -17.74
C TYR A 345 -23.33 1.48 -18.09
N LEU A 346 -24.40 2.15 -18.54
CA LEU A 346 -25.58 1.52 -19.05
C LEU A 346 -25.38 1.25 -20.54
N LYS A 347 -25.47 0.00 -20.93
CA LYS A 347 -25.32 -0.49 -22.30
C LYS A 347 -26.64 -1.08 -22.77
N ASN A 348 -27.10 -0.66 -23.92
CA ASN A 348 -28.23 -1.28 -24.59
C ASN A 348 -27.74 -2.54 -25.32
N VAL A 349 -28.15 -3.70 -24.85
CA VAL A 349 -27.72 -4.99 -25.37
C VAL A 349 -28.88 -5.86 -25.75
N ARG A 350 -28.66 -6.81 -26.64
CA ARG A 350 -29.64 -7.78 -27.07
C ARG A 350 -29.45 -9.10 -26.32
N LEU A 351 -30.45 -9.50 -25.53
CA LEU A 351 -30.48 -10.79 -24.87
C LEU A 351 -31.20 -11.78 -25.80
N ILE A 352 -30.54 -12.83 -26.21
CA ILE A 352 -31.10 -13.84 -27.13
C ILE A 352 -31.33 -15.13 -26.36
N TYR A 353 -32.61 -15.53 -26.25
CA TYR A 353 -33.02 -16.79 -25.61
C TYR A 353 -34.14 -17.43 -26.41
N ASN A 354 -34.01 -18.74 -26.72
CA ASN A 354 -34.96 -19.50 -27.54
C ASN A 354 -35.34 -18.81 -28.85
N GLN A 355 -34.35 -18.24 -29.57
CA GLN A 355 -34.51 -17.49 -30.82
C GLN A 355 -35.31 -16.17 -30.69
N ILE A 356 -35.66 -15.75 -29.49
CA ILE A 356 -36.33 -14.48 -29.22
C ILE A 356 -35.29 -13.49 -28.71
N THR A 357 -35.30 -12.28 -29.30
CA THR A 357 -34.41 -11.18 -28.91
C THR A 357 -35.14 -10.22 -27.97
N TYR A 358 -34.47 -9.85 -26.90
CA TYR A 358 -34.96 -8.88 -25.90
C TYR A 358 -33.95 -7.74 -25.80
N ASP A 359 -34.36 -6.52 -26.16
CA ASP A 359 -33.54 -5.33 -25.94
C ASP A 359 -33.60 -4.95 -24.48
N LYS A 360 -32.44 -4.84 -23.84
CA LYS A 360 -32.32 -4.52 -22.41
C LYS A 360 -31.14 -3.58 -22.17
N GLU A 361 -31.32 -2.68 -21.21
CA GLU A 361 -30.27 -1.86 -20.68
C GLU A 361 -29.62 -2.57 -19.49
N ILE A 362 -28.30 -2.72 -19.51
CA ILE A 362 -27.52 -3.37 -18.44
C ILE A 362 -26.41 -2.46 -17.95
N ASP A 363 -26.09 -2.52 -16.64
CA ASP A 363 -24.93 -1.86 -16.05
C ASP A 363 -23.69 -2.75 -16.24
N ASP A 364 -22.71 -2.31 -17.03
CA ASP A 364 -21.49 -3.08 -17.31
C ASP A 364 -20.51 -3.18 -16.13
N ARG A 365 -20.71 -2.37 -15.05
CA ARG A 365 -19.90 -2.44 -13.82
C ARG A 365 -20.29 -3.63 -12.93
N GLN A 366 -21.46 -4.22 -13.13
CA GLN A 366 -21.89 -5.37 -12.34
C GLN A 366 -21.04 -6.60 -12.61
N THR A 367 -20.98 -7.52 -11.64
CA THR A 367 -20.31 -8.80 -11.80
C THR A 367 -21.13 -9.76 -12.68
N VAL A 368 -20.45 -10.71 -13.34
CA VAL A 368 -21.09 -11.82 -14.08
C VAL A 368 -22.09 -12.56 -13.19
N GLN A 369 -21.80 -12.74 -11.91
CA GLN A 369 -22.72 -13.39 -10.98
C GLN A 369 -24.03 -12.60 -10.81
N ARG A 370 -23.94 -11.27 -10.66
CA ARG A 370 -25.10 -10.41 -10.53
C ARG A 370 -25.94 -10.40 -11.81
N PHE A 371 -25.28 -10.34 -12.95
CA PHE A 371 -25.93 -10.42 -14.25
C PHE A 371 -26.63 -11.78 -14.47
N LYS A 372 -25.99 -12.90 -14.13
CA LYS A 372 -26.64 -14.22 -14.19
C LYS A 372 -27.84 -14.35 -13.26
N LYS A 373 -27.81 -13.71 -12.09
CA LYS A 373 -28.99 -13.63 -11.20
C LYS A 373 -30.13 -12.86 -11.86
N TYR A 374 -29.84 -11.74 -12.48
CA TYR A 374 -30.84 -10.97 -13.24
C TYR A 374 -31.45 -11.81 -14.37
N LEU A 375 -30.64 -12.54 -15.15
CA LEU A 375 -31.15 -13.45 -16.21
C LEU A 375 -31.97 -14.62 -15.65
N HIS A 376 -31.57 -15.15 -14.49
CA HIS A 376 -32.35 -16.18 -13.78
C HIS A 376 -33.75 -15.67 -13.43
N GLU A 377 -33.85 -14.45 -12.87
CA GLU A 377 -35.15 -13.83 -12.53
C GLU A 377 -35.99 -13.51 -13.77
N LEU A 378 -35.35 -13.02 -14.84
CA LEU A 378 -35.99 -12.64 -16.08
C LEU A 378 -36.58 -13.86 -16.85
N PHE A 379 -35.78 -14.92 -16.99
CA PHE A 379 -36.12 -16.09 -17.82
C PHE A 379 -36.56 -17.32 -17.02
N GLN A 380 -36.56 -17.25 -15.67
CA GLN A 380 -36.91 -18.36 -14.77
C GLN A 380 -36.01 -19.61 -14.98
N ILE A 381 -34.75 -19.42 -15.38
CA ILE A 381 -33.79 -20.49 -15.62
C ILE A 381 -32.93 -20.71 -14.37
N PRO A 382 -32.83 -21.94 -13.81
CA PRO A 382 -31.95 -22.21 -12.67
C PRO A 382 -30.49 -21.79 -12.93
N LEU A 383 -29.85 -21.10 -11.99
CA LEU A 383 -28.47 -20.61 -12.12
C LEU A 383 -27.47 -21.73 -12.45
N THR A 384 -27.71 -22.93 -11.96
CA THR A 384 -26.86 -24.12 -12.19
C THR A 384 -26.87 -24.58 -13.64
N ARG A 385 -27.95 -24.29 -14.38
CA ARG A 385 -28.15 -24.66 -15.79
C ARG A 385 -27.84 -23.52 -16.76
N LEU A 386 -27.69 -22.29 -16.27
CA LEU A 386 -27.53 -21.11 -17.09
C LEU A 386 -26.12 -21.00 -17.67
N ARG A 387 -26.01 -20.97 -19.00
CA ARG A 387 -24.81 -20.55 -19.73
C ARG A 387 -25.11 -19.24 -20.44
N VAL A 388 -24.14 -18.35 -20.47
CA VAL A 388 -24.26 -17.04 -21.12
C VAL A 388 -23.02 -16.79 -21.94
N PHE A 389 -23.20 -16.46 -23.20
CA PHE A 389 -22.15 -16.14 -24.14
C PHE A 389 -22.28 -14.67 -24.54
N TYR A 390 -21.22 -13.92 -24.42
CA TYR A 390 -21.10 -12.59 -24.95
C TYR A 390 -20.63 -12.64 -26.40
N VAL A 391 -21.25 -11.82 -27.26
CA VAL A 391 -20.90 -11.69 -28.67
C VAL A 391 -20.80 -10.19 -28.96
N ASP A 392 -19.61 -9.74 -29.31
CA ASP A 392 -19.37 -8.42 -29.89
C ASP A 392 -19.99 -8.41 -31.29
N ASP A 393 -21.06 -7.62 -31.47
CA ASP A 393 -21.85 -7.61 -32.71
C ASP A 393 -21.02 -7.13 -33.91
N PHE A 394 -20.14 -6.16 -33.70
CA PHE A 394 -19.30 -5.64 -34.76
C PHE A 394 -18.21 -6.65 -35.19
N ALA A 395 -17.50 -7.22 -34.23
CA ALA A 395 -16.43 -8.18 -34.51
C ALA A 395 -16.99 -9.49 -35.08
N PHE A 396 -18.17 -9.93 -34.62
CA PHE A 396 -18.85 -11.11 -35.14
C PHE A 396 -19.29 -10.93 -36.60
N ASN A 397 -19.90 -9.78 -36.92
CA ASN A 397 -20.33 -9.47 -38.29
C ASN A 397 -19.13 -9.26 -39.24
N ALA A 398 -17.98 -8.84 -38.72
CA ALA A 398 -16.72 -8.73 -39.47
C ALA A 398 -16.01 -10.08 -39.66
N GLY A 399 -16.51 -11.18 -39.07
CA GLY A 399 -15.91 -12.53 -39.19
C GLY A 399 -14.67 -12.75 -38.33
N VAL A 400 -14.34 -11.81 -37.40
CA VAL A 400 -13.14 -11.87 -36.55
C VAL A 400 -13.46 -12.12 -35.06
N GLY A 401 -14.74 -12.07 -34.68
CA GLY A 401 -15.21 -12.24 -33.30
C GLY A 401 -15.73 -13.65 -33.00
N TRP A 402 -15.42 -14.17 -31.81
CA TRP A 402 -15.93 -15.45 -31.29
C TRP A 402 -16.76 -15.21 -30.04
N PRO A 403 -17.83 -16.01 -29.80
CA PRO A 403 -18.59 -15.96 -28.56
C PRO A 403 -17.72 -16.27 -27.34
N ASP A 404 -17.69 -15.38 -26.34
CA ASP A 404 -16.97 -15.58 -25.08
C ASP A 404 -17.93 -15.98 -23.95
N GLU A 405 -17.71 -17.15 -23.35
CA GLU A 405 -18.56 -17.63 -22.26
C GLU A 405 -18.25 -16.92 -20.95
N LEU A 406 -19.25 -16.35 -20.31
CA LEU A 406 -19.19 -15.72 -19.00
C LEU A 406 -18.96 -16.78 -17.90
N LYS A 407 -17.73 -17.31 -17.79
CA LYS A 407 -17.38 -18.42 -16.87
C LYS A 407 -17.10 -17.95 -15.45
N TYR A 408 -16.52 -16.75 -15.26
CA TYR A 408 -15.97 -16.29 -13.99
C TYR A 408 -16.98 -15.41 -13.22
N PRO A 409 -17.61 -15.91 -12.14
CA PRO A 409 -18.71 -15.20 -11.46
C PRO A 409 -18.31 -13.83 -10.90
N GLN A 410 -17.10 -13.67 -10.40
CA GLN A 410 -16.61 -12.44 -9.76
C GLN A 410 -16.06 -11.41 -10.76
N ARG A 411 -15.89 -11.78 -12.02
CA ARG A 411 -15.40 -10.88 -13.06
C ARG A 411 -16.46 -9.82 -13.36
N SER A 412 -16.04 -8.55 -13.50
CA SER A 412 -16.94 -7.48 -13.91
C SER A 412 -17.26 -7.54 -15.40
N LEU A 413 -18.51 -7.22 -15.78
CA LEU A 413 -18.92 -7.23 -17.18
C LEU A 413 -18.11 -6.23 -18.02
N HIS A 414 -17.70 -5.10 -17.45
CA HIS A 414 -16.93 -4.09 -18.17
C HIS A 414 -15.61 -4.64 -18.77
N THR A 415 -15.08 -5.76 -18.22
CA THR A 415 -13.85 -6.41 -18.73
C THR A 415 -14.06 -7.12 -20.07
N TYR A 416 -15.30 -7.27 -20.50
CA TYR A 416 -15.67 -7.80 -21.82
C TYR A 416 -15.81 -6.72 -22.88
N ASN A 417 -15.56 -5.44 -22.50
CA ASN A 417 -15.63 -4.26 -23.39
C ASN A 417 -16.96 -4.13 -24.16
N ILE A 418 -18.08 -4.27 -23.46
CA ILE A 418 -19.43 -4.30 -24.02
C ILE A 418 -19.80 -2.95 -24.64
N HIS A 419 -20.30 -3.01 -25.88
CA HIS A 419 -20.80 -1.87 -26.63
C HIS A 419 -22.33 -1.91 -26.79
N ASN A 420 -22.93 -0.78 -27.14
CA ASN A 420 -24.34 -0.74 -27.48
C ASN A 420 -24.62 -1.54 -28.75
N GLY A 421 -25.60 -2.42 -28.68
CA GLY A 421 -25.98 -3.31 -29.76
C GLY A 421 -25.39 -4.74 -29.64
N ASP A 422 -24.43 -4.95 -28.74
CA ASP A 422 -23.86 -6.27 -28.51
C ASP A 422 -24.89 -7.29 -28.01
N GLN A 423 -24.55 -8.56 -28.17
CA GLN A 423 -25.47 -9.66 -27.91
C GLN A 423 -25.00 -10.54 -26.75
N PHE A 424 -25.98 -11.01 -25.97
CA PHE A 424 -25.79 -12.09 -25.01
C PHE A 424 -26.68 -13.26 -25.38
N HIS A 425 -26.07 -14.37 -25.78
CA HIS A 425 -26.77 -15.61 -26.06
C HIS A 425 -26.90 -16.45 -24.79
N ILE A 426 -28.12 -16.81 -24.46
CA ILE A 426 -28.46 -17.54 -23.24
C ILE A 426 -28.78 -18.98 -23.64
N ASP A 427 -28.03 -19.91 -23.07
CA ASP A 427 -28.13 -21.32 -23.34
C ASP A 427 -28.29 -22.14 -22.05
N LEU A 428 -28.75 -23.37 -22.17
CA LEU A 428 -28.97 -24.30 -21.07
C LEU A 428 -27.92 -25.42 -21.07
N LYS A 429 -27.31 -25.63 -19.93
CA LYS A 429 -26.51 -26.84 -19.74
C LYS A 429 -27.39 -28.07 -19.90
N PRO A 430 -26.94 -29.12 -20.61
CA PRO A 430 -27.67 -30.39 -20.70
C PRO A 430 -27.90 -30.98 -19.31
N ASP A 431 -29.01 -31.67 -19.13
CA ASP A 431 -29.28 -32.39 -17.88
C ASP A 431 -28.17 -33.42 -17.61
N PRO A 432 -27.70 -33.52 -16.34
CA PRO A 432 -26.81 -34.59 -15.99
C PRO A 432 -27.48 -35.94 -16.30
N PRO A 433 -26.74 -36.93 -16.84
CA PRO A 433 -27.33 -38.22 -17.14
C PRO A 433 -27.97 -38.79 -15.88
N LYS A 434 -29.25 -39.19 -15.98
CA LYS A 434 -29.97 -39.82 -14.90
C LYS A 434 -29.17 -41.03 -14.42
N PRO A 435 -28.92 -41.19 -13.11
CA PRO A 435 -28.22 -42.35 -12.59
C PRO A 435 -29.01 -43.60 -13.01
N GLN A 436 -28.41 -44.42 -13.86
CA GLN A 436 -28.98 -45.70 -14.18
C GLN A 436 -28.97 -46.53 -12.89
N HIS A 437 -30.18 -46.84 -12.37
CA HIS A 437 -30.33 -47.80 -11.29
C HIS A 437 -29.87 -49.15 -11.80
N SER A 438 -28.62 -49.54 -11.51
CA SER A 438 -28.16 -50.89 -11.66
C SER A 438 -28.84 -51.75 -10.58
N THR A 439 -29.91 -52.44 -10.93
CA THR A 439 -30.44 -53.53 -10.15
C THR A 439 -29.44 -54.67 -10.15
N ARG A 440 -28.51 -54.67 -9.20
CA ARG A 440 -27.78 -55.90 -8.83
C ARG A 440 -28.45 -56.45 -7.58
N PRO A 441 -28.73 -57.78 -7.54
CA PRO A 441 -29.30 -58.44 -6.37
C PRO A 441 -28.35 -58.33 -5.18
N VAL A 442 -28.92 -57.99 -4.04
CA VAL A 442 -28.22 -57.94 -2.74
C VAL A 442 -28.00 -59.40 -2.29
N ASP A 443 -26.77 -59.85 -2.31
CA ASP A 443 -26.36 -61.06 -1.62
C ASP A 443 -25.99 -60.74 -0.15
N THR A 444 -26.90 -61.09 0.73
CA THR A 444 -26.76 -60.96 2.16
C THR A 444 -26.00 -62.14 2.73
N THR A 445 -24.66 -62.09 2.79
CA THR A 445 -23.87 -62.84 3.77
C THR A 445 -22.44 -62.32 3.84
N ARG A 446 -22.09 -61.60 4.86
CA ARG A 446 -21.03 -61.85 5.84
C ARG A 446 -20.63 -60.61 6.66
N LEU A 447 -20.77 -60.84 7.88
CA LEU A 447 -20.35 -60.09 9.06
C LEU A 447 -18.86 -59.76 9.13
N ARG A 448 -18.60 -58.57 9.69
CA ARG A 448 -17.50 -58.24 10.63
C ARG A 448 -16.03 -58.48 10.19
N LYS A 449 -15.25 -57.41 10.14
CA LYS A 449 -14.24 -57.11 11.18
C LYS A 449 -13.51 -55.80 10.91
N LYS A 450 -13.22 -55.14 12.03
CA LYS A 450 -12.39 -53.93 12.28
C LYS A 450 -10.98 -54.06 11.66
N SER A 451 -10.46 -52.88 11.33
CA SER A 451 -9.27 -52.23 11.91
C SER A 451 -8.22 -51.79 10.89
N THR A 452 -7.89 -50.55 11.05
CA THR A 452 -6.56 -49.90 11.10
C THR A 452 -5.62 -49.96 9.92
N ASN A 453 -5.27 -48.73 9.58
CA ASN A 453 -3.93 -48.21 9.30
C ASN A 453 -3.28 -48.41 7.92
N ASN A 454 -2.95 -47.24 7.48
CA ASN A 454 -1.63 -46.82 6.94
C ASN A 454 -1.25 -47.03 5.47
N ASN A 455 -1.03 -45.89 4.90
CA ASN A 455 0.17 -45.48 4.15
C ASN A 455 0.44 -46.01 2.75
N ARG A 456 0.62 -45.00 1.92
CA ARG A 456 1.69 -44.85 0.94
C ARG A 456 1.54 -45.35 -0.50
N THR A 457 1.71 -44.33 -1.32
CA THR A 457 2.64 -44.21 -2.49
C THR A 457 2.19 -44.67 -3.85
N ASN A 458 2.19 -43.71 -4.70
CA ASN A 458 2.80 -43.60 -6.05
C ASN A 458 2.38 -44.53 -7.19
N SER A 459 2.18 -43.80 -8.25
CA SER A 459 2.71 -44.01 -9.61
C SER A 459 1.75 -44.47 -10.70
N SER A 460 1.56 -43.56 -11.62
CA SER A 460 1.84 -43.64 -13.06
C SER A 460 1.05 -44.64 -13.95
N THR A 461 0.64 -44.03 -15.03
CA THR A 461 0.65 -44.48 -16.44
C THR A 461 -0.62 -45.08 -17.05
N SER A 462 -0.99 -44.36 -18.07
CA SER A 462 -1.31 -44.74 -19.45
C SER A 462 -2.66 -45.38 -19.81
N SER A 463 -3.30 -44.65 -20.71
CA SER A 463 -3.95 -45.06 -21.97
C SER A 463 -4.94 -46.21 -21.94
N ASP A 464 -6.14 -45.97 -22.42
CA ASP A 464 -6.57 -46.38 -23.74
C ASP A 464 -8.03 -46.05 -24.06
N ASP A 465 -8.23 -45.79 -25.31
CA ASP A 465 -9.47 -45.46 -26.03
C ASP A 465 -10.55 -46.53 -25.90
N SER A 466 -11.80 -46.11 -25.85
CA SER A 466 -12.86 -46.80 -26.62
C SER A 466 -14.07 -45.89 -26.86
N LYS A 467 -14.36 -45.69 -28.13
CA LYS A 467 -15.54 -45.08 -28.73
C LYS A 467 -16.84 -45.73 -28.24
N ILE A 468 -17.80 -44.91 -27.82
CA ILE A 468 -19.22 -45.26 -27.94
C ILE A 468 -19.96 -44.04 -28.49
N THR A 469 -20.41 -44.14 -29.72
CA THR A 469 -21.36 -43.28 -30.41
C THR A 469 -22.75 -43.46 -29.82
N SER A 470 -23.35 -42.40 -29.30
CA SER A 470 -24.79 -42.30 -29.11
C SER A 470 -25.27 -40.97 -29.64
N SER A 471 -26.18 -41.05 -30.62
CA SER A 471 -26.90 -39.94 -31.24
C SER A 471 -27.65 -39.13 -30.18
N ILE A 472 -27.28 -37.86 -30.07
CA ILE A 472 -28.01 -36.84 -29.29
C ILE A 472 -28.58 -35.85 -30.30
N GLU A 473 -29.90 -35.66 -30.28
CA GLU A 473 -30.58 -34.62 -31.03
C GLU A 473 -29.99 -33.27 -30.65
N GLU A 474 -29.39 -32.58 -31.62
CA GLU A 474 -28.77 -31.28 -31.45
C GLU A 474 -29.86 -30.22 -31.26
N SER A 475 -29.79 -29.46 -30.16
CA SER A 475 -30.55 -28.21 -30.04
C SER A 475 -30.01 -27.18 -31.05
N PRO A 476 -30.86 -26.33 -31.64
CA PRO A 476 -30.48 -25.52 -32.81
C PRO A 476 -29.48 -24.38 -32.52
N PHE A 477 -29.00 -24.24 -31.30
CA PHE A 477 -28.00 -23.21 -30.89
C PHE A 477 -27.01 -23.77 -29.87
N THR A 478 -26.18 -24.71 -30.32
CA THR A 478 -24.98 -25.11 -29.58
C THR A 478 -23.79 -24.23 -30.03
N PHE A 479 -22.75 -24.17 -29.19
CA PHE A 479 -21.47 -23.50 -29.52
C PHE A 479 -20.98 -23.91 -30.92
N ASP A 480 -21.21 -25.16 -31.31
CA ASP A 480 -20.85 -25.69 -32.64
C ASP A 480 -21.68 -25.09 -33.77
N SER A 481 -22.95 -24.74 -33.55
CA SER A 481 -23.79 -24.04 -34.55
C SER A 481 -23.40 -22.58 -34.75
N LEU A 482 -22.96 -21.89 -33.69
CA LEU A 482 -22.38 -20.54 -33.79
C LEU A 482 -21.03 -20.56 -34.49
N GLN A 483 -20.22 -21.59 -34.25
CA GLN A 483 -18.93 -21.80 -34.91
C GLN A 483 -19.09 -22.10 -36.43
N LYS A 484 -20.12 -22.85 -36.81
CA LYS A 484 -20.47 -23.10 -38.22
C LYS A 484 -20.98 -21.83 -38.94
N LEU A 485 -21.75 -20.98 -38.24
CA LEU A 485 -22.20 -19.68 -38.76
C LEU A 485 -21.03 -18.70 -39.00
N ALA A 486 -20.04 -18.67 -38.10
CA ALA A 486 -18.83 -17.88 -38.29
C ALA A 486 -18.00 -18.36 -39.49
N GLN A 487 -17.87 -19.68 -39.67
CA GLN A 487 -17.15 -20.28 -40.84
C GLN A 487 -17.87 -20.05 -42.17
N GLN A 488 -19.20 -19.91 -42.19
CA GLN A 488 -19.95 -19.56 -43.40
C GLN A 488 -19.78 -18.10 -43.81
N ASN A 489 -19.54 -17.20 -42.86
CA ASN A 489 -19.27 -15.79 -43.15
C ASN A 489 -17.86 -15.57 -43.72
N ASP A 490 -16.87 -16.37 -43.33
CA ASP A 490 -15.52 -16.30 -43.88
C ASP A 490 -15.47 -16.67 -45.38
N ALA A 491 -16.42 -17.51 -45.85
CA ALA A 491 -16.48 -17.89 -47.25
C ALA A 491 -17.05 -16.82 -48.20
N ASN A 492 -17.70 -15.80 -47.65
CA ASN A 492 -18.33 -14.72 -48.45
C ASN A 492 -17.57 -13.39 -48.45
N ASN A 493 -16.45 -13.28 -47.76
CA ASN A 493 -15.73 -11.99 -47.64
C ASN A 493 -14.29 -12.05 -48.18
N THR A 494 -14.13 -12.49 -49.45
CA THR A 494 -12.92 -12.25 -50.24
C THR A 494 -13.15 -11.01 -51.08
N GLN A 495 -12.77 -9.84 -50.56
CA GLN A 495 -12.30 -8.63 -51.25
C GLN A 495 -12.62 -7.37 -50.41
N PHE A 496 -11.64 -6.97 -49.64
CA PHE A 496 -11.33 -5.54 -49.43
C PHE A 496 -10.02 -5.45 -48.62
N SER A 497 -8.91 -5.25 -49.35
CA SER A 497 -7.64 -4.80 -48.80
C SER A 497 -7.70 -3.29 -48.59
N ILE A 498 -7.60 -2.84 -47.36
CA ILE A 498 -7.28 -1.45 -47.04
C ILE A 498 -5.88 -1.45 -46.40
N GLU A 499 -4.95 -0.87 -47.18
CA GLU A 499 -3.63 -0.50 -46.68
C GLU A 499 -3.80 0.58 -45.59
N LEU A 500 -3.28 0.30 -44.39
CA LEU A 500 -3.02 1.29 -43.36
C LEU A 500 -1.51 1.38 -43.15
N ASP A 501 -0.91 2.29 -43.96
CA ASP A 501 0.44 2.79 -43.70
C ASP A 501 0.45 3.74 -42.49
N GLY A 502 1.41 3.45 -41.59
CA GLY A 502 2.15 4.45 -40.88
C GLY A 502 1.47 5.09 -39.66
N ILE A 503 1.99 4.81 -38.48
CA ILE A 503 2.56 5.75 -37.49
C ILE A 503 2.85 4.96 -36.20
N TYR A 504 4.07 4.44 -36.05
CA TYR A 504 4.76 4.30 -34.78
C TYR A 504 6.24 4.68 -34.99
N PRO A 505 6.75 5.70 -34.35
CA PRO A 505 8.19 5.92 -34.31
C PRO A 505 8.80 5.10 -33.19
N SER A 506 9.67 4.18 -33.56
CA SER A 506 10.71 3.62 -32.71
C SER A 506 11.69 4.70 -32.29
N THR A 507 11.92 4.86 -31.00
CA THR A 507 13.12 5.52 -30.51
C THR A 507 13.72 4.74 -29.37
N ASP A 508 14.71 3.90 -29.71
CA ASP A 508 15.81 3.57 -28.81
C ASP A 508 16.55 4.86 -28.42
N LYS A 509 16.60 5.17 -27.15
CA LYS A 509 17.68 5.96 -26.55
C LYS A 509 17.96 5.46 -25.14
N ASN A 510 19.13 4.83 -25.01
CA ASN A 510 19.88 4.63 -23.78
C ASN A 510 19.97 5.93 -22.99
N ILE A 511 19.36 5.98 -21.83
CA ILE A 511 19.60 7.00 -20.82
C ILE A 511 20.24 6.28 -19.62
N HIS A 512 21.48 6.61 -19.36
CA HIS A 512 22.16 6.27 -18.11
C HIS A 512 21.38 6.88 -16.94
N MET A 513 20.71 6.07 -16.14
CA MET A 513 20.16 6.46 -14.85
C MET A 513 21.27 6.53 -13.81
N ASN A 514 21.37 7.67 -13.16
CA ASN A 514 22.15 7.89 -11.96
C ASN A 514 21.42 7.22 -10.79
N LYS A 515 22.08 6.25 -10.17
CA LYS A 515 21.57 5.40 -9.09
C LYS A 515 21.69 6.08 -7.71
N ASN A 516 21.08 7.19 -7.43
CA ASN A 516 21.17 7.80 -6.10
C ASN A 516 19.84 8.32 -5.52
N ASP A 517 18.69 8.18 -6.22
CA ASP A 517 17.43 8.76 -5.75
C ASP A 517 16.32 7.70 -5.46
N GLU A 518 16.61 6.40 -5.62
CA GLU A 518 15.59 5.33 -5.43
C GLU A 518 15.41 4.88 -3.97
N ASP A 519 16.36 5.18 -3.08
CA ASP A 519 16.35 4.65 -1.70
C ASP A 519 15.42 5.42 -0.74
N ASP A 520 15.02 6.66 -1.03
CA ASP A 520 14.19 7.47 -0.12
C ASP A 520 12.68 7.13 -0.17
N ASP A 521 12.16 6.62 -1.30
CA ASP A 521 10.73 6.30 -1.45
C ASP A 521 10.36 4.96 -0.78
N ASP A 522 11.26 3.98 -0.74
CA ASP A 522 11.06 2.70 -0.07
C ASP A 522 11.09 2.83 1.46
N LEU A 523 11.91 3.74 2.00
CA LEU A 523 11.92 4.08 3.41
C LEU A 523 10.63 4.80 3.85
N LEU A 524 10.07 5.66 3.00
CA LEU A 524 8.77 6.31 3.23
C LEU A 524 7.61 5.30 3.25
N LEU A 525 7.66 4.28 2.40
CA LEU A 525 6.68 3.18 2.37
C LEU A 525 6.81 2.27 3.60
N ALA A 526 8.02 1.96 4.03
CA ALA A 526 8.29 1.13 5.21
C ALA A 526 7.84 1.83 6.51
N ALA A 527 8.11 3.13 6.66
CA ALA A 527 7.66 3.91 7.81
C ALA A 527 6.13 4.06 7.86
N ALA A 528 5.48 4.27 6.72
CA ALA A 528 4.02 4.32 6.62
C ALA A 528 3.37 2.94 6.87
N ALA A 529 4.00 1.85 6.42
CA ALA A 529 3.55 0.48 6.66
C ALA A 529 3.69 0.08 8.13
N ALA A 530 4.76 0.47 8.81
CA ALA A 530 4.93 0.27 10.24
C ALA A 530 3.85 0.97 11.06
N CYS A 531 3.44 2.19 10.66
CA CYS A 531 2.36 2.93 11.32
C CYS A 531 0.95 2.35 11.04
N THR A 532 0.73 1.68 9.90
CA THR A 532 -0.59 1.12 9.53
C THR A 532 -0.84 -0.28 10.08
N ASN A 533 0.19 -1.10 10.26
CA ASN A 533 0.05 -2.43 10.88
C ASN A 533 -0.40 -2.37 12.34
N ILE A 534 -0.11 -1.28 13.04
CA ILE A 534 -0.53 -1.08 14.44
C ILE A 534 -2.06 -1.00 14.61
N LYS A 535 -2.81 -0.55 13.60
CA LYS A 535 -4.29 -0.50 13.68
C LYS A 535 -4.99 -1.87 13.62
N ASN A 536 -4.30 -2.90 13.15
CA ASN A 536 -4.88 -4.24 12.98
C ASN A 536 -4.62 -5.19 14.18
N GLU A 537 -3.67 -4.86 15.04
CA GLU A 537 -3.34 -5.68 16.22
C GLU A 537 -4.02 -5.21 17.53
N VAL A 538 -4.65 -4.03 17.54
CA VAL A 538 -5.32 -3.44 18.73
C VAL A 538 -6.86 -3.58 18.65
N LYS A 539 -7.39 -4.50 17.85
CA LYS A 539 -8.83 -4.84 17.84
C LYS A 539 -9.09 -6.23 18.35
#